data_8953fdb533b1dd98475a553783fd615d
#
_entry.id   8953fdb533b1dd98475a553783fd615d
#
_cell.length_a   1.000
_cell.length_b   1.000
_cell.length_c   1.000
_cell.angle_alpha   90.00
_cell.angle_beta   90.00
_cell.angle_gamma   90.00
#
_symmetry.space_group_name_H-M   'P 1'
#
loop_
_entity.id
_entity.type
_entity.pdbx_description
1 polymer ?
#
loop_
_entity_poly.entity_id
_entity_poly.type
_entity_poly.pdbx_seq_one_letter_code
_entity_poly.pdbx_strand_id
1 'polypeptide(L)'
;MVDRDFFAKDSANTAVERNKHDATTKNFAVTVATQTADHVYNGTGSSNKYVIDGTQSPIIQLQIGRTYRFNLSSSDMSSHPFRFYYDAARTTIYSTGVTTTATYAEIAVSESTPPVLHYQCSSHSYMGHALVIGTRNLTGFTTTNLTEGTNLYYTDTRFDNRLATKSTSNLSEGSNLYYTNARVETFVDSAYVQARQSPATDSAATQA
;
A
#
# COMPACT_ATOMS: atom_id res chain seq x y z
N MET A 1 14.75 9.45 -35.81
CA MET A 1 15.55 10.27 -34.89
C MET A 1 14.69 10.53 -33.68
N VAL A 2 14.83 9.73 -32.63
CA VAL A 2 13.99 9.84 -31.42
C VAL A 2 14.60 10.94 -30.58
N ASP A 3 13.84 11.97 -30.32
CA ASP A 3 14.22 13.13 -29.52
C ASP A 3 14.60 12.66 -28.10
N ARG A 4 15.90 12.68 -27.81
CA ARG A 4 16.48 12.33 -26.51
C ARG A 4 16.38 13.48 -25.49
N ASP A 5 15.88 14.63 -25.89
CA ASP A 5 15.76 15.82 -25.03
C ASP A 5 14.55 15.79 -24.08
N PHE A 6 13.64 14.83 -24.24
CA PHE A 6 12.47 14.71 -23.37
C PHE A 6 12.82 14.26 -21.95
N PHE A 7 13.95 13.56 -21.75
CA PHE A 7 14.36 13.09 -20.42
C PHE A 7 15.42 13.95 -19.73
N ALA A 8 16.07 14.86 -20.45
CA ALA A 8 17.17 15.67 -19.90
C ALA A 8 16.72 16.98 -19.22
N LYS A 9 15.48 17.41 -19.40
CA LYS A 9 14.93 18.65 -18.78
C LYS A 9 14.29 18.43 -17.43
N ASP A 10 14.16 17.21 -16.94
CA ASP A 10 13.35 16.92 -15.77
C ASP A 10 14.15 16.75 -14.46
N SER A 11 15.47 16.86 -14.49
CA SER A 11 16.29 16.76 -13.27
C SER A 11 16.30 18.03 -12.41
N ALA A 12 15.78 19.15 -12.93
CA ALA A 12 15.63 20.40 -12.19
C ALA A 12 14.15 20.75 -11.88
N ASN A 13 13.20 19.97 -12.39
CA ASN A 13 11.79 20.20 -12.15
C ASN A 13 11.34 19.38 -10.96
N THR A 14 11.41 20.05 -9.85
CA THR A 14 11.08 19.56 -8.51
C THR A 14 9.67 18.99 -8.44
N ALA A 15 9.42 18.18 -7.41
CA ALA A 15 8.14 17.57 -7.02
C ALA A 15 6.91 18.52 -7.12
N VAL A 16 7.13 19.81 -7.18
CA VAL A 16 6.09 20.85 -7.33
C VAL A 16 5.41 20.83 -8.70
N GLU A 17 6.13 20.54 -9.79
CA GLU A 17 5.51 20.46 -11.12
C GLU A 17 4.87 19.09 -11.40
N ARG A 18 5.37 18.01 -10.81
CA ARG A 18 4.66 16.72 -10.84
C ARG A 18 3.32 16.80 -10.12
N ASN A 19 3.26 17.54 -9.02
CA ASN A 19 2.01 17.83 -8.31
C ASN A 19 1.06 18.73 -9.11
N LYS A 20 1.57 19.58 -9.98
CA LYS A 20 0.75 20.46 -10.82
C LYS A 20 0.06 19.70 -11.96
N HIS A 21 0.66 18.61 -12.44
CA HIS A 21 0.04 17.73 -13.44
C HIS A 21 -0.97 16.76 -12.81
N ASP A 22 -0.83 16.46 -11.53
CA ASP A 22 -1.78 15.63 -10.76
C ASP A 22 -2.97 16.42 -10.19
N ALA A 23 -2.90 17.77 -10.21
CA ALA A 23 -3.98 18.65 -9.74
C ALA A 23 -5.07 18.91 -10.80
N THR A 24 -5.09 18.15 -11.90
CA THR A 24 -6.15 18.29 -12.91
C THR A 24 -7.47 17.74 -12.37
N THR A 25 -8.48 18.60 -12.36
CA THR A 25 -9.86 18.20 -12.09
C THR A 25 -10.31 17.21 -13.17
N LYS A 26 -10.60 15.96 -12.80
CA LYS A 26 -11.23 15.01 -13.70
C LYS A 26 -12.73 15.31 -13.75
N ASN A 27 -13.26 15.49 -14.94
CA ASN A 27 -14.67 15.76 -15.16
C ASN A 27 -15.42 14.48 -15.55
N PHE A 28 -16.63 14.33 -15.02
CA PHE A 28 -17.60 13.31 -15.38
C PHE A 28 -18.88 14.00 -15.86
N ALA A 29 -19.46 13.50 -16.94
CA ALA A 29 -20.79 13.90 -17.38
C ALA A 29 -21.84 13.07 -16.65
N VAL A 30 -22.84 13.70 -16.04
CA VAL A 30 -23.92 13.04 -15.32
C VAL A 30 -25.24 13.31 -16.00
N THR A 31 -25.97 12.25 -16.32
CA THR A 31 -27.33 12.28 -16.82
C THR A 31 -28.21 11.31 -16.03
N VAL A 32 -29.49 11.23 -16.33
CA VAL A 32 -30.45 10.33 -15.71
C VAL A 32 -31.10 9.46 -16.78
N ALA A 33 -31.28 8.17 -16.49
CA ALA A 33 -32.02 7.25 -17.34
C ALA A 33 -32.81 6.24 -16.51
N THR A 34 -33.81 5.62 -17.13
CA THR A 34 -34.55 4.51 -16.51
C THR A 34 -33.58 3.36 -16.19
N GLN A 35 -33.77 2.72 -15.06
CA GLN A 35 -32.94 1.59 -14.62
C GLN A 35 -32.93 0.43 -15.60
N THR A 36 -31.80 -0.22 -15.73
CA THR A 36 -31.65 -1.49 -16.46
C THR A 36 -31.67 -2.66 -15.49
N ALA A 37 -31.85 -3.89 -16.02
CA ALA A 37 -31.82 -5.11 -15.22
C ALA A 37 -30.47 -5.33 -14.50
N ASP A 38 -29.38 -4.82 -15.08
CA ASP A 38 -28.02 -4.97 -14.55
C ASP A 38 -27.66 -3.98 -13.45
N HIS A 39 -28.56 -3.03 -13.13
CA HIS A 39 -28.29 -2.08 -12.07
C HIS A 39 -28.25 -2.75 -10.71
N VAL A 40 -27.23 -2.44 -9.88
CA VAL A 40 -27.02 -3.04 -8.54
C VAL A 40 -28.25 -2.94 -7.62
N TYR A 41 -29.06 -1.89 -7.78
CA TYR A 41 -30.31 -1.68 -7.04
C TYR A 41 -31.54 -1.85 -7.95
N ASN A 42 -31.47 -2.78 -8.91
CA ASN A 42 -32.64 -3.05 -9.75
C ASN A 42 -33.84 -3.48 -8.91
N GLY A 43 -34.99 -2.91 -9.18
CA GLY A 43 -36.21 -3.13 -8.40
C GLY A 43 -36.25 -2.46 -7.03
N THR A 44 -35.21 -1.69 -6.65
CA THR A 44 -35.13 -1.01 -5.35
C THR A 44 -34.99 0.50 -5.54
N GLY A 45 -35.80 1.26 -4.82
CA GLY A 45 -35.79 2.74 -4.84
C GLY A 45 -36.33 3.33 -6.13
N SER A 46 -35.70 4.37 -6.64
CA SER A 46 -36.13 5.07 -7.86
C SER A 46 -36.01 4.19 -9.10
N SER A 47 -36.98 4.29 -9.99
CA SER A 47 -36.88 3.72 -11.35
C SER A 47 -35.87 4.47 -12.24
N ASN A 48 -35.47 5.69 -11.87
CA ASN A 48 -34.44 6.46 -12.54
C ASN A 48 -33.10 6.28 -11.86
N LYS A 49 -32.02 6.20 -12.64
CA LYS A 49 -30.64 6.01 -12.17
C LYS A 49 -29.72 7.03 -12.82
N TYR A 50 -28.63 7.36 -12.13
CA TYR A 50 -27.59 8.17 -12.73
C TYR A 50 -26.84 7.39 -13.81
N VAL A 51 -26.49 8.10 -14.88
CA VAL A 51 -25.59 7.62 -15.92
C VAL A 51 -24.37 8.54 -15.90
N ILE A 52 -23.21 7.95 -15.72
CA ILE A 52 -21.94 8.68 -15.62
C ILE A 52 -21.04 8.27 -16.79
N ASP A 53 -20.68 9.23 -17.63
CA ASP A 53 -19.94 9.03 -18.88
C ASP A 53 -20.52 7.86 -19.73
N GLY A 54 -21.86 7.79 -19.83
CA GLY A 54 -22.57 6.78 -20.60
C GLY A 54 -22.78 5.44 -19.90
N THR A 55 -22.26 5.24 -18.70
CA THR A 55 -22.43 4.00 -17.92
C THR A 55 -23.41 4.21 -16.79
N GLN A 56 -24.40 3.31 -16.63
CA GLN A 56 -25.38 3.40 -15.57
C GLN A 56 -24.75 3.06 -14.21
N SER A 57 -24.74 4.02 -13.32
CA SER A 57 -24.27 3.94 -11.94
C SER A 57 -22.98 3.11 -11.72
N PRO A 58 -21.87 3.45 -12.40
CA PRO A 58 -20.62 2.71 -12.24
C PRO A 58 -20.04 2.89 -10.83
N ILE A 59 -19.29 1.91 -10.35
CA ILE A 59 -18.31 2.14 -9.26
C ILE A 59 -17.21 3.01 -9.82
N ILE A 60 -16.90 4.12 -9.14
CA ILE A 60 -15.87 5.06 -9.59
C ILE A 60 -14.70 5.02 -8.63
N GLN A 61 -13.51 4.82 -9.16
CA GLN A 61 -12.28 4.93 -8.39
C GLN A 61 -11.77 6.37 -8.40
N LEU A 62 -11.56 6.91 -7.20
CA LEU A 62 -10.99 8.22 -6.95
C LEU A 62 -9.61 8.07 -6.31
N GLN A 63 -8.70 9.00 -6.60
CA GLN A 63 -7.34 9.02 -6.05
C GLN A 63 -7.17 10.19 -5.08
N ILE A 64 -6.48 9.95 -3.98
CA ILE A 64 -6.11 10.98 -3.02
C ILE A 64 -5.24 12.04 -3.69
N GLY A 65 -5.47 13.31 -3.36
CA GLY A 65 -4.77 14.47 -3.92
C GLY A 65 -5.37 15.01 -5.22
N ARG A 66 -6.45 14.40 -5.72
CA ARG A 66 -7.14 14.84 -6.94
C ARG A 66 -8.52 15.42 -6.65
N THR A 67 -8.98 16.26 -7.59
CA THR A 67 -10.34 16.82 -7.60
C THR A 67 -11.15 16.17 -8.71
N TYR A 68 -12.39 15.81 -8.40
CA TYR A 68 -13.32 15.19 -9.33
C TYR A 68 -14.60 15.99 -9.40
N ARG A 69 -14.99 16.38 -10.61
CA ARG A 69 -16.20 17.17 -10.87
C ARG A 69 -17.22 16.34 -11.65
N PHE A 70 -18.42 16.30 -11.14
CA PHE A 70 -19.59 15.67 -11.73
C PHE A 70 -20.46 16.79 -12.31
N ASN A 71 -20.47 16.93 -13.62
CA ASN A 71 -21.22 17.97 -14.33
C ASN A 71 -22.69 17.59 -14.43
N LEU A 72 -23.56 18.44 -13.92
CA LEU A 72 -24.99 18.24 -13.73
C LEU A 72 -25.81 19.12 -14.68
N SER A 73 -25.32 19.37 -15.89
CA SER A 73 -25.91 20.33 -16.82
C SER A 73 -27.07 19.77 -17.64
N SER A 74 -27.43 18.50 -17.50
CA SER A 74 -28.61 17.97 -18.19
C SER A 74 -29.91 18.42 -17.52
N SER A 75 -30.99 18.58 -18.31
CA SER A 75 -32.31 19.07 -17.85
C SER A 75 -32.91 18.22 -16.72
N ASP A 76 -32.56 16.90 -16.69
CA ASP A 76 -33.11 15.95 -15.72
C ASP A 76 -32.52 16.11 -14.33
N MET A 77 -31.40 16.82 -14.21
CA MET A 77 -30.68 16.97 -12.93
C MET A 77 -31.38 17.92 -11.96
N SER A 78 -32.30 18.76 -12.40
CA SER A 78 -33.04 19.70 -11.54
C SER A 78 -33.90 18.98 -10.51
N SER A 79 -34.49 17.83 -10.86
CA SER A 79 -35.28 16.97 -9.97
C SER A 79 -34.47 15.88 -9.28
N HIS A 80 -33.20 15.74 -9.66
CA HIS A 80 -32.30 14.71 -9.13
C HIS A 80 -31.00 15.31 -8.55
N PRO A 81 -31.05 16.06 -7.41
CA PRO A 81 -29.86 16.68 -6.84
C PRO A 81 -28.81 15.64 -6.43
N PHE A 82 -27.63 15.74 -7.01
CA PHE A 82 -26.50 14.82 -6.80
C PHE A 82 -25.74 15.21 -5.52
N ARG A 83 -25.50 14.23 -4.64
CA ARG A 83 -24.79 14.40 -3.36
C ARG A 83 -23.92 13.18 -3.04
N PHE A 84 -22.96 13.40 -2.15
CA PHE A 84 -22.10 12.33 -1.61
C PHE A 84 -22.56 11.93 -0.20
N TYR A 85 -22.50 10.65 0.10
CA TYR A 85 -22.96 10.06 1.35
C TYR A 85 -21.97 9.03 1.87
N TYR A 86 -22.00 8.79 3.18
CA TYR A 86 -21.23 7.71 3.78
C TYR A 86 -21.80 6.32 3.47
N ASP A 87 -23.05 6.23 3.09
CA ASP A 87 -23.78 4.98 2.85
C ASP A 87 -24.75 5.07 1.66
N ALA A 88 -25.11 3.92 1.11
CA ALA A 88 -26.01 3.81 -0.03
C ALA A 88 -27.47 4.23 0.30
N ALA A 89 -27.87 4.10 1.56
CA ALA A 89 -29.22 4.46 2.02
C ALA A 89 -29.39 5.98 2.25
N ARG A 90 -28.30 6.77 2.14
CA ARG A 90 -28.29 8.23 2.26
C ARG A 90 -28.59 8.73 3.67
N THR A 91 -28.17 7.99 4.70
CA THR A 91 -28.46 8.37 6.10
C THR A 91 -27.61 9.58 6.51
N THR A 92 -26.37 9.66 6.06
CA THR A 92 -25.45 10.74 6.42
C THR A 92 -24.75 11.30 5.19
N ILE A 93 -24.93 12.60 4.96
CA ILE A 93 -24.29 13.32 3.86
C ILE A 93 -22.80 13.52 4.15
N TYR A 94 -21.95 13.35 3.13
CA TYR A 94 -20.55 13.70 3.17
C TYR A 94 -20.31 15.07 2.52
N SER A 95 -19.70 16.01 3.24
CA SER A 95 -19.49 17.38 2.80
C SER A 95 -18.04 17.87 2.87
N THR A 96 -17.13 17.09 3.48
CA THR A 96 -15.73 17.51 3.59
C THR A 96 -15.04 17.53 2.23
N GLY A 97 -14.49 18.67 1.84
CA GLY A 97 -13.89 18.85 0.53
C GLY A 97 -14.89 18.84 -0.65
N VAL A 98 -16.19 19.01 -0.37
CA VAL A 98 -17.26 18.97 -1.37
C VAL A 98 -17.76 20.38 -1.68
N THR A 99 -17.88 20.70 -2.96
CA THR A 99 -18.59 21.88 -3.48
C THR A 99 -19.76 21.41 -4.34
N THR A 100 -20.96 21.93 -4.08
CA THR A 100 -22.14 21.62 -4.87
C THR A 100 -22.81 22.89 -5.35
N THR A 101 -23.09 22.94 -6.65
CA THR A 101 -23.80 24.04 -7.31
C THR A 101 -25.01 23.49 -8.09
N ALA A 102 -25.71 24.34 -8.81
CA ALA A 102 -26.78 23.88 -9.70
C ALA A 102 -26.25 23.09 -10.91
N THR A 103 -24.99 23.29 -11.31
CA THR A 103 -24.42 22.74 -12.54
C THR A 103 -23.34 21.66 -12.31
N TYR A 104 -22.84 21.52 -11.10
CA TYR A 104 -21.87 20.47 -10.77
C TYR A 104 -21.86 20.13 -9.27
N ALA A 105 -21.41 18.93 -8.97
CA ALA A 105 -20.92 18.53 -7.67
C ALA A 105 -19.43 18.16 -7.79
N GLU A 106 -18.61 18.67 -6.91
CA GLU A 106 -17.15 18.45 -6.93
C GLU A 106 -16.68 17.92 -5.59
N ILE A 107 -15.71 17.03 -5.61
CA ILE A 107 -15.05 16.47 -4.43
C ILE A 107 -13.53 16.56 -4.59
N ALA A 108 -12.87 17.25 -3.66
CA ALA A 108 -11.43 17.24 -3.48
C ALA A 108 -11.07 16.08 -2.53
N VAL A 109 -10.46 15.04 -3.06
CA VAL A 109 -10.14 13.82 -2.32
C VAL A 109 -8.85 14.00 -1.53
N SER A 110 -8.91 13.79 -0.24
CA SER A 110 -7.79 13.94 0.69
C SER A 110 -7.53 12.66 1.50
N GLU A 111 -6.48 12.67 2.28
CA GLU A 111 -6.13 11.60 3.23
C GLU A 111 -7.26 11.31 4.25
N SER A 112 -8.09 12.32 4.56
CA SER A 112 -9.22 12.19 5.47
C SER A 112 -10.52 11.71 4.80
N THR A 113 -10.53 11.58 3.46
CA THR A 113 -11.70 11.08 2.74
C THR A 113 -11.91 9.60 3.07
N PRO A 114 -13.13 9.18 3.47
CA PRO A 114 -13.42 7.78 3.74
C PRO A 114 -13.07 6.87 2.56
N PRO A 115 -12.65 5.61 2.80
CA PRO A 115 -12.25 4.69 1.75
C PRO A 115 -13.37 4.33 0.78
N VAL A 116 -14.63 4.45 1.23
CA VAL A 116 -15.82 4.27 0.41
C VAL A 116 -16.81 5.39 0.72
N LEU A 117 -17.30 6.03 -0.32
CA LEU A 117 -18.44 6.94 -0.31
C LEU A 117 -19.47 6.47 -1.33
N HIS A 118 -20.64 7.06 -1.29
CA HIS A 118 -21.71 6.79 -2.25
C HIS A 118 -22.18 8.10 -2.88
N TYR A 119 -22.35 8.12 -4.20
CA TYR A 119 -23.06 9.21 -4.87
C TYR A 119 -24.52 8.83 -5.05
N GLN A 120 -25.41 9.68 -4.59
CA GLN A 120 -26.84 9.42 -4.58
C GLN A 120 -27.65 10.70 -4.83
N CYS A 121 -28.88 10.54 -5.24
CA CYS A 121 -29.85 11.64 -5.28
C CYS A 121 -30.38 11.95 -3.88
N SER A 122 -30.43 13.23 -3.49
CA SER A 122 -31.03 13.59 -2.19
C SER A 122 -32.53 13.38 -2.11
N SER A 123 -33.23 13.40 -3.25
CA SER A 123 -34.68 13.25 -3.32
C SER A 123 -35.16 11.81 -3.52
N HIS A 124 -34.37 11.02 -4.30
CA HIS A 124 -34.77 9.67 -4.71
C HIS A 124 -33.71 8.65 -4.28
N SER A 125 -34.13 7.52 -3.71
CA SER A 125 -33.22 6.51 -3.20
C SER A 125 -32.62 5.62 -4.28
N TYR A 126 -31.39 5.18 -4.03
CA TYR A 126 -30.68 4.17 -4.83
C TYR A 126 -30.52 4.51 -6.32
N MET A 127 -30.26 5.81 -6.62
CA MET A 127 -30.00 6.26 -7.99
C MET A 127 -28.53 6.12 -8.42
N GLY A 128 -27.60 6.01 -7.49
CA GLY A 128 -26.16 5.96 -7.74
C GLY A 128 -25.50 4.69 -7.21
N HIS A 129 -24.18 4.75 -7.04
CA HIS A 129 -23.36 3.64 -6.57
C HIS A 129 -22.21 4.15 -5.69
N ALA A 130 -21.18 3.32 -5.51
CA ALA A 130 -20.03 3.61 -4.68
C ALA A 130 -18.96 4.43 -5.41
N LEU A 131 -18.29 5.27 -4.64
CA LEU A 131 -16.98 5.85 -4.93
C LEU A 131 -15.97 5.10 -4.06
N VAL A 132 -14.95 4.51 -4.68
CA VAL A 132 -13.88 3.81 -3.99
C VAL A 132 -12.64 4.70 -4.03
N ILE A 133 -12.15 5.08 -2.86
CA ILE A 133 -10.95 5.90 -2.76
C ILE A 133 -9.74 4.99 -2.88
N GLY A 134 -8.95 5.20 -3.93
CA GLY A 134 -7.74 4.42 -4.20
C GLY A 134 -6.75 4.50 -3.05
N THR A 135 -5.98 3.44 -2.89
CA THR A 135 -4.97 3.33 -1.83
C THR A 135 -4.00 4.50 -1.86
N ARG A 136 -3.68 4.98 -0.69
CA ARG A 136 -2.65 5.99 -0.46
C ARG A 136 -1.35 5.60 -1.17
N ASN A 137 -0.74 6.56 -1.83
CA ASN A 137 0.64 6.39 -2.26
C ASN A 137 1.53 6.30 -1.01
N LEU A 138 2.15 5.14 -0.79
CA LEU A 138 3.02 4.90 0.36
C LEU A 138 4.41 5.54 0.21
N THR A 139 4.68 6.33 -0.82
CA THR A 139 5.99 6.99 -1.03
C THR A 139 6.36 8.04 0.02
N GLY A 140 5.59 8.25 1.03
CA GLY A 140 5.97 9.09 2.19
C GLY A 140 5.97 8.31 3.50
N PHE A 141 5.65 7.02 3.44
CA PHE A 141 5.59 6.18 4.62
C PHE A 141 6.88 5.36 4.77
N THR A 142 7.45 5.42 5.94
CA THR A 142 8.54 4.56 6.37
C THR A 142 8.02 3.61 7.46
N THR A 143 8.81 2.62 7.84
CA THR A 143 8.47 1.74 8.96
C THR A 143 8.27 2.50 10.28
N THR A 144 8.84 3.70 10.42
CA THR A 144 8.62 4.59 11.56
C THR A 144 7.17 5.08 11.68
N ASN A 145 6.44 5.17 10.55
CA ASN A 145 5.06 5.62 10.51
C ASN A 145 4.04 4.49 10.73
N LEU A 146 4.51 3.25 10.82
CA LEU A 146 3.66 2.08 11.00
C LEU A 146 3.77 1.56 12.43
N THR A 147 2.65 1.39 13.10
CA THR A 147 2.62 0.74 14.42
C THR A 147 2.95 -0.74 14.26
N GLU A 148 3.92 -1.24 15.05
CA GLU A 148 4.23 -2.66 15.08
C GLU A 148 3.07 -3.45 15.68
N GLY A 149 2.72 -4.55 15.03
CA GLY A 149 1.78 -5.55 15.53
C GLY A 149 2.51 -6.69 16.25
N THR A 150 2.03 -7.92 16.04
CA THR A 150 2.70 -9.13 16.56
C THR A 150 4.03 -9.42 15.84
N ASN A 151 4.14 -9.02 14.58
CA ASN A 151 5.37 -9.10 13.81
C ASN A 151 6.16 -7.79 13.97
N LEU A 152 7.32 -7.89 14.57
CA LEU A 152 8.18 -6.75 14.86
C LEU A 152 9.14 -6.48 13.70
N TYR A 153 9.42 -5.20 13.43
CA TYR A 153 10.43 -4.83 12.44
C TYR A 153 11.82 -5.21 12.90
N TYR A 154 12.69 -5.52 11.94
CA TYR A 154 14.10 -5.74 12.21
C TYR A 154 14.75 -4.43 12.69
N THR A 155 15.55 -4.53 13.76
CA THR A 155 16.52 -3.50 14.16
C THR A 155 17.79 -4.20 14.65
N ASP A 156 18.95 -3.57 14.47
CA ASP A 156 20.22 -4.11 14.95
C ASP A 156 20.17 -4.36 16.45
N THR A 157 19.62 -3.44 17.23
CA THR A 157 19.45 -3.60 18.69
C THR A 157 18.62 -4.82 19.07
N ARG A 158 17.53 -5.11 18.35
CA ARG A 158 16.72 -6.32 18.60
C ARG A 158 17.47 -7.59 18.25
N PHE A 159 18.21 -7.55 17.16
CA PHE A 159 19.06 -8.67 16.76
C PHE A 159 20.16 -8.92 17.81
N ASP A 160 20.90 -7.88 18.21
CA ASP A 160 21.97 -7.99 19.20
C ASP A 160 21.44 -8.47 20.55
N ASN A 161 20.32 -7.95 21.02
CA ASN A 161 19.69 -8.41 22.26
C ASN A 161 19.28 -9.90 22.18
N ARG A 162 18.75 -10.35 21.04
CA ARG A 162 18.41 -11.75 20.85
C ARG A 162 19.66 -12.63 20.75
N LEU A 163 20.69 -12.16 20.07
CA LEU A 163 21.97 -12.86 19.95
C LEU A 163 22.66 -12.98 21.30
N ALA A 164 22.64 -11.93 22.13
CA ALA A 164 23.22 -11.94 23.48
C ALA A 164 22.60 -13.02 24.42
N THR A 165 21.37 -13.44 24.13
CA THR A 165 20.70 -14.53 24.86
C THR A 165 21.09 -15.94 24.36
N LYS A 166 21.92 -16.03 23.32
CA LYS A 166 22.32 -17.28 22.68
C LYS A 166 23.75 -17.62 23.03
N SER A 167 24.01 -18.89 23.14
CA SER A 167 25.35 -19.49 23.26
C SER A 167 25.53 -20.53 22.16
N THR A 168 26.74 -21.09 22.03
CA THR A 168 27.01 -22.18 21.11
C THR A 168 26.13 -23.42 21.40
N SER A 169 25.66 -23.58 22.64
CA SER A 169 24.71 -24.66 23.00
C SER A 169 23.32 -24.50 22.33
N ASN A 170 22.98 -23.32 21.83
CA ASN A 170 21.70 -23.05 21.15
C ASN A 170 21.81 -23.21 19.63
N LEU A 171 23.00 -23.49 19.10
CA LEU A 171 23.26 -23.63 17.68
C LEU A 171 23.57 -25.08 17.37
N SER A 172 22.88 -25.68 16.41
CA SER A 172 23.23 -27.01 15.92
C SER A 172 24.56 -26.94 15.19
N GLU A 173 25.44 -27.90 15.44
CA GLU A 173 26.67 -28.04 14.69
C GLU A 173 26.35 -28.48 13.25
N GLY A 174 27.02 -27.85 12.30
CA GLY A 174 27.02 -28.26 10.89
C GLY A 174 28.28 -29.04 10.58
N SER A 175 28.86 -28.77 9.39
CA SER A 175 30.16 -29.35 8.99
C SER A 175 31.32 -28.79 9.81
N ASN A 176 31.20 -27.60 10.35
CA ASN A 176 32.19 -27.00 11.27
C ASN A 176 31.76 -27.27 12.70
N LEU A 177 32.57 -28.04 13.41
CA LEU A 177 32.30 -28.47 14.76
C LEU A 177 32.86 -27.48 15.78
N TYR A 178 32.13 -27.29 16.89
CA TYR A 178 32.63 -26.47 17.99
C TYR A 178 33.77 -27.16 18.72
N TYR A 179 34.67 -26.36 19.31
CA TYR A 179 35.73 -26.86 20.17
C TYR A 179 35.13 -27.48 21.44
N THR A 180 35.57 -28.71 21.77
CA THR A 180 35.38 -29.32 23.06
C THR A 180 36.64 -30.05 23.48
N ASN A 181 36.96 -30.12 24.80
CA ASN A 181 38.11 -30.84 25.32
C ASN A 181 38.07 -32.31 24.89
N ALA A 182 36.90 -32.96 24.97
CA ALA A 182 36.77 -34.38 24.58
C ALA A 182 37.11 -34.60 23.09
N ARG A 183 36.80 -33.69 22.21
CA ARG A 183 37.20 -33.79 20.77
C ARG A 183 38.70 -33.66 20.59
N VAL A 184 39.32 -32.74 21.33
CA VAL A 184 40.77 -32.58 21.28
C VAL A 184 41.47 -33.81 21.88
N GLU A 185 41.01 -34.33 23.00
CA GLU A 185 41.55 -35.55 23.62
C GLU A 185 41.44 -36.75 22.68
N THR A 186 40.33 -36.86 21.93
CA THR A 186 40.16 -37.93 20.94
C THR A 186 41.12 -37.80 19.75
N PHE A 187 41.41 -36.54 19.33
CA PHE A 187 42.30 -36.29 18.21
C PHE A 187 43.77 -36.33 18.59
N VAL A 188 44.11 -35.84 19.79
CA VAL A 188 45.49 -35.80 20.32
C VAL A 188 45.64 -36.95 21.31
N ASP A 189 45.54 -38.18 20.82
CA ASP A 189 45.80 -39.37 21.60
C ASP A 189 47.31 -39.61 21.78
N SER A 190 47.65 -40.61 22.64
CA SER A 190 49.04 -40.97 22.90
C SER A 190 49.79 -41.40 21.63
N ALA A 191 49.13 -42.02 20.67
CA ALA A 191 49.73 -42.43 19.41
C ALA A 191 50.13 -41.23 18.53
N TYR A 192 49.24 -40.17 18.47
CA TYR A 192 49.54 -38.92 17.76
C TYR A 192 50.73 -38.17 18.38
N VAL A 193 50.81 -38.16 19.73
CA VAL A 193 51.92 -37.50 20.45
C VAL A 193 53.22 -38.29 20.23
N GLN A 194 53.20 -39.59 20.33
CA GLN A 194 54.36 -40.47 20.13
C GLN A 194 54.92 -40.38 18.69
N ALA A 195 54.01 -40.33 17.68
CA ALA A 195 54.43 -40.21 16.29
C ALA A 195 55.16 -38.88 15.99
N ARG A 196 54.93 -37.85 16.76
CA ARG A 196 55.62 -36.57 16.65
C ARG A 196 56.87 -36.42 17.52
N GLN A 197 57.00 -37.21 18.55
CA GLN A 197 58.16 -37.23 19.45
C GLN A 197 59.25 -38.24 18.99
N SER A 198 58.86 -39.25 18.24
CA SER A 198 59.73 -40.29 17.76
C SER A 198 60.99 -39.81 16.95
N PRO A 199 60.89 -38.74 16.12
CA PRO A 199 62.09 -38.26 15.43
C PRO A 199 63.13 -37.54 16.30
N ALA A 200 62.76 -37.11 17.50
CA ALA A 200 63.65 -36.34 18.38
C ALA A 200 64.54 -37.22 19.26
N THR A 201 64.16 -38.46 19.48
CA THR A 201 64.93 -39.38 20.31
C THR A 201 66.04 -40.14 19.53
N ASP A 202 65.88 -40.24 18.20
CA ASP A 202 66.90 -40.97 17.39
C ASP A 202 68.16 -40.17 17.11
N SER A 203 68.06 -38.79 17.21
CA SER A 203 69.25 -37.98 16.99
C SER A 203 70.16 -37.83 18.19
N ALA A 204 69.70 -38.25 19.38
CA ALA A 204 70.56 -38.27 20.60
C ALA A 204 71.30 -39.57 20.82
N ALA A 205 70.92 -40.64 20.15
CA ALA A 205 71.56 -41.95 20.29
C ALA A 205 72.77 -42.22 19.35
N THR A 206 73.04 -41.22 18.42
CA THR A 206 74.11 -41.43 17.42
C THR A 206 75.39 -40.66 17.75
N GLN A 207 75.54 -40.09 18.97
CA GLN A 207 76.74 -39.44 19.44
C GLN A 207 77.29 -40.10 20.73
N ALA A 208 77.66 -41.37 20.62
CA ALA A 208 78.50 -42.06 21.62
C ALA A 208 79.52 -42.96 20.93
#